data_094ddda4a45677500c7e1b7ebbcb6166
#
_entry.id   094ddda4a45677500c7e1b7ebbcb6166
#
_cell.length_a   1.000
_cell.length_b   1.000
_cell.length_c   1.000
_cell.angle_alpha   90.00
_cell.angle_beta   90.00
_cell.angle_gamma   90.00
#
_symmetry.space_group_name_H-M   'P 1'
#
loop_
_entity.id
_entity.type
_entity.pdbx_description
1 polymer ?
#
loop_
_entity_poly.entity_id
_entity_poly.type
_entity_poly.pdbx_seq_one_letter_code
_entity_poly.pdbx_strand_id
1 'polypeptide(L)'
;MLLGGDEVGRSQQGNNNAYCQDNEISWFDWEIGGAGWDMYSFVRDLITVMQTNPILRRRRFFTGEVPAGMTTKDVTWIRPDGSEMTDEDWSDKGRRSIGMLMLGQAADEVDVRGRSASGETLLLLLNASVRSRSYTLPRMELPGRWEEVLNTAKPGPWNRLVRNAVISLTSHSCLLLRHSERVKTSRRALPGRPEGRR
;
A
#
# COMPACT_ATOMS: atom_id res chain seq x y z
N MET A 1 5.63 11.25 4.69
CA MET A 1 5.19 12.46 5.41
C MET A 1 4.24 13.18 4.46
N LEU A 2 3.06 13.55 4.91
CA LEU A 2 2.11 14.37 4.15
C LEU A 2 2.09 15.76 4.76
N LEU A 3 2.14 16.78 3.94
CA LEU A 3 1.93 18.15 4.36
C LEU A 3 0.42 18.42 4.39
N GLY A 4 -0.05 19.28 5.31
CA GLY A 4 -1.46 19.68 5.34
C GLY A 4 -1.90 20.28 4.01
N GLY A 5 -2.99 19.72 3.44
CA GLY A 5 -3.52 20.06 2.11
C GLY A 5 -3.12 19.08 1.00
N ASP A 6 -2.08 18.26 1.17
CA ASP A 6 -1.70 17.25 0.17
C ASP A 6 -2.84 16.23 -0.02
N GLU A 7 -3.60 15.96 1.04
CA GLU A 7 -4.76 15.05 1.03
C GLU A 7 -5.92 15.52 0.14
N VAL A 8 -5.91 16.77 -0.27
CA VAL A 8 -6.90 17.33 -1.19
C VAL A 8 -6.27 17.87 -2.47
N GLY A 9 -4.97 17.59 -2.67
CA GLY A 9 -4.24 18.00 -3.86
C GLY A 9 -3.87 19.47 -3.90
N ARG A 10 -3.56 20.09 -2.75
CA ARG A 10 -3.11 21.47 -2.66
C ARG A 10 -1.98 21.77 -3.63
N SER A 11 -2.01 22.91 -4.27
CA SER A 11 -0.95 23.40 -5.14
C SER A 11 -0.40 24.73 -4.61
N GLN A 12 0.88 24.96 -4.78
CA GLN A 12 1.54 26.25 -4.60
C GLN A 12 1.84 26.93 -5.95
N GLN A 13 1.12 26.55 -7.01
CA GLN A 13 1.23 27.12 -8.36
C GLN A 13 2.67 27.08 -8.92
N GLY A 14 3.43 26.03 -8.57
CA GLY A 14 4.82 25.85 -9.00
C GLY A 14 5.86 26.55 -8.13
N ASN A 15 5.45 27.29 -7.10
CA ASN A 15 6.39 27.87 -6.12
C ASN A 15 6.87 26.77 -5.16
N ASN A 16 8.16 26.46 -5.16
CA ASN A 16 8.75 25.44 -4.30
C ASN A 16 9.06 25.92 -2.88
N ASN A 17 8.95 27.23 -2.62
CA ASN A 17 9.20 27.81 -1.31
C ASN A 17 8.29 29.04 -1.07
N ALA A 18 7.14 28.79 -0.46
CA ALA A 18 6.18 29.84 -0.09
C ALA A 18 6.51 30.53 1.25
N TYR A 19 7.75 30.49 1.72
CA TYR A 19 8.18 31.13 2.95
C TYR A 19 7.92 32.65 2.91
N CYS A 20 7.35 33.19 3.98
CA CYS A 20 6.96 34.60 4.12
C CYS A 20 5.90 35.09 3.12
N GLN A 21 5.19 34.20 2.44
CA GLN A 21 4.09 34.60 1.54
C GLN A 21 2.74 34.36 2.21
N ASP A 22 2.05 35.44 2.52
CA ASP A 22 0.66 35.43 3.05
C ASP A 22 -0.29 35.85 1.94
N ASN A 23 -0.49 34.95 0.99
CA ASN A 23 -1.34 35.14 -0.19
C ASN A 23 -1.87 33.77 -0.70
N GLU A 24 -2.57 33.76 -1.83
CA GLU A 24 -3.21 32.59 -2.44
C GLU A 24 -2.23 31.44 -2.74
N ILE A 25 -0.93 31.68 -2.82
CA ILE A 25 0.08 30.63 -3.02
C ILE A 25 0.19 29.74 -1.78
N SER A 26 0.08 30.32 -0.58
CA SER A 26 0.22 29.59 0.68
C SER A 26 -1.11 29.34 1.39
N TRP A 27 -2.18 30.06 1.05
CA TRP A 27 -3.49 29.87 1.66
C TRP A 27 -4.09 28.52 1.26
N PHE A 28 -4.93 28.00 2.12
CA PHE A 28 -5.66 26.76 1.87
C PHE A 28 -7.02 27.10 1.24
N ASP A 29 -7.27 26.53 0.06
CA ASP A 29 -8.58 26.60 -0.58
C ASP A 29 -9.51 25.55 0.04
N TRP A 30 -10.56 25.99 0.71
CA TRP A 30 -11.56 25.13 1.33
C TRP A 30 -12.70 24.75 0.37
N GLU A 31 -12.74 25.32 -0.82
CA GLU A 31 -13.69 24.94 -1.87
C GLU A 31 -13.16 23.72 -2.64
N ILE A 32 -13.18 22.56 -1.96
CA ILE A 32 -12.62 21.32 -2.49
C ILE A 32 -13.50 20.80 -3.63
N GLY A 33 -12.96 20.80 -4.86
CA GLY A 33 -13.61 20.20 -6.03
C GLY A 33 -13.62 18.67 -6.02
N GLY A 34 -14.28 18.06 -7.01
CA GLY A 34 -14.44 16.60 -7.09
C GLY A 34 -13.12 15.82 -7.05
N ALA A 35 -12.09 16.27 -7.77
CA ALA A 35 -10.77 15.64 -7.76
C ALA A 35 -10.09 15.70 -6.38
N GLY A 36 -10.28 16.79 -5.63
CA GLY A 36 -9.79 16.90 -4.25
C GLY A 36 -10.50 15.93 -3.31
N TRP A 37 -11.80 15.74 -3.46
CA TRP A 37 -12.54 14.73 -2.69
C TRP A 37 -12.14 13.32 -3.02
N ASP A 38 -11.80 13.01 -4.26
CA ASP A 38 -11.29 11.70 -4.65
C ASP A 38 -9.92 11.44 -4.01
N MET A 39 -9.02 12.43 -4.04
CA MET A 39 -7.71 12.37 -3.37
C MET A 39 -7.86 12.22 -1.85
N TYR A 40 -8.73 13.00 -1.22
CA TYR A 40 -9.01 12.91 0.21
C TYR A 40 -9.48 11.50 0.60
N SER A 41 -10.41 10.94 -0.18
CA SER A 41 -10.92 9.59 0.05
C SER A 41 -9.81 8.54 -0.06
N PHE A 42 -8.95 8.67 -1.09
CA PHE A 42 -7.79 7.80 -1.27
C PHE A 42 -6.82 7.90 -0.08
N VAL A 43 -6.45 9.11 0.34
CA VAL A 43 -5.53 9.32 1.47
C VAL A 43 -6.11 8.79 2.77
N ARG A 44 -7.39 8.99 3.04
CA ARG A 44 -8.08 8.43 4.21
C ARG A 44 -8.01 6.89 4.21
N ASP A 45 -8.26 6.27 3.06
CA ASP A 45 -8.22 4.81 2.93
C ASP A 45 -6.79 4.30 3.10
N LEU A 46 -5.79 5.01 2.57
CA LEU A 46 -4.37 4.70 2.75
C LEU A 46 -3.94 4.77 4.23
N ILE A 47 -4.41 5.79 4.97
CA ILE A 47 -4.18 5.90 6.41
C ILE A 47 -4.82 4.71 7.15
N THR A 48 -6.02 4.31 6.76
CA THR A 48 -6.71 3.14 7.32
C THR A 48 -5.91 1.86 7.07
N VAL A 49 -5.40 1.66 5.86
CA VAL A 49 -4.52 0.54 5.53
C VAL A 49 -3.29 0.53 6.42
N MET A 50 -2.64 1.68 6.60
CA MET A 50 -1.46 1.80 7.45
C MET A 50 -1.76 1.50 8.91
N GLN A 51 -2.90 2.00 9.43
CA GLN A 51 -3.31 1.79 10.83
C GLN A 51 -3.73 0.35 11.14
N THR A 52 -4.32 -0.35 10.17
CA THR A 52 -4.84 -1.70 10.35
C THR A 52 -3.81 -2.81 10.08
N ASN A 53 -2.65 -2.46 9.53
CA ASN A 53 -1.59 -3.42 9.21
C ASN A 53 -0.32 -3.10 9.99
N PRO A 54 -0.06 -3.78 11.13
CA PRO A 54 1.09 -3.52 12.00
C PRO A 54 2.43 -3.60 11.28
N ILE A 55 2.55 -4.48 10.29
CA ILE A 55 3.80 -4.65 9.50
C ILE A 55 4.22 -3.35 8.77
N LEU A 56 3.29 -2.45 8.45
CA LEU A 56 3.58 -1.14 7.84
C LEU A 56 4.06 -0.09 8.85
N ARG A 57 4.01 -0.40 10.14
CA ARG A 57 4.37 0.51 11.24
C ARG A 57 5.49 -0.04 12.12
N ARG A 58 6.32 -0.94 11.56
CA ARG A 58 7.49 -1.48 12.26
C ARG A 58 8.39 -0.37 12.79
N ARG A 59 8.93 -0.58 13.98
CA ARG A 59 9.93 0.29 14.61
C ARG A 59 11.35 0.01 14.12
N ARG A 60 11.62 -1.25 13.71
CA ARG A 60 12.90 -1.70 13.20
C ARG A 60 12.87 -1.82 11.68
N PHE A 61 13.97 -1.57 11.03
CA PHE A 61 14.12 -1.81 9.60
C PHE A 61 13.95 -3.30 9.29
N PHE A 62 13.50 -3.59 8.08
CA PHE A 62 13.58 -4.93 7.53
C PHE A 62 15.05 -5.30 7.31
N THR A 63 15.40 -6.53 7.59
CA THR A 63 16.79 -7.04 7.44
C THR A 63 16.98 -7.88 6.19
N GLY A 64 15.90 -8.44 5.65
CA GLY A 64 15.97 -9.44 4.57
C GLY A 64 16.42 -10.80 5.07
N GLU A 65 16.45 -11.00 6.39
CA GLU A 65 16.84 -12.27 7.03
C GLU A 65 15.62 -13.00 7.57
N VAL A 66 15.79 -14.26 7.88
CA VAL A 66 14.77 -15.10 8.53
C VAL A 66 14.77 -14.82 10.03
N PRO A 67 13.72 -14.23 10.60
CA PRO A 67 13.65 -13.98 12.03
C PRO A 67 13.65 -15.29 12.83
N ALA A 68 14.12 -15.25 14.09
CA ALA A 68 14.17 -16.41 14.97
C ALA A 68 12.78 -17.07 15.11
N GLY A 69 12.72 -18.37 14.88
CA GLY A 69 11.50 -19.17 14.94
C GLY A 69 10.58 -19.06 13.72
N MET A 70 11.05 -18.43 12.64
CA MET A 70 10.34 -18.33 11.36
C MET A 70 11.07 -19.11 10.28
N THR A 71 10.39 -19.33 9.15
CA THR A 71 10.93 -20.05 7.97
C THR A 71 11.09 -19.12 6.77
N THR A 72 10.48 -17.94 6.82
CA THR A 72 10.46 -16.97 5.73
C THR A 72 11.14 -15.68 6.18
N LYS A 73 11.84 -15.00 5.27
CA LYS A 73 12.47 -13.68 5.50
C LYS A 73 11.43 -12.65 5.94
N ASP A 74 11.85 -11.69 6.76
CA ASP A 74 10.97 -10.59 7.20
C ASP A 74 10.51 -9.71 6.02
N VAL A 75 11.35 -9.57 5.01
CA VAL A 75 11.03 -9.00 3.69
C VAL A 75 11.69 -9.79 2.58
N THR A 76 10.97 -10.00 1.49
CA THR A 76 11.49 -10.62 0.27
C THR A 76 11.14 -9.74 -0.92
N TRP A 77 12.13 -9.39 -1.71
CA TRP A 77 11.92 -8.68 -2.97
C TRP A 77 11.72 -9.69 -4.09
N ILE A 78 10.64 -9.54 -4.84
CA ILE A 78 10.24 -10.52 -5.84
C ILE A 78 10.17 -9.93 -7.26
N ARG A 79 10.49 -10.79 -8.21
CA ARG A 79 10.32 -10.54 -9.64
C ARG A 79 8.88 -10.75 -10.08
N PRO A 80 8.52 -10.32 -11.30
CA PRO A 80 7.19 -10.58 -11.86
C PRO A 80 6.82 -12.06 -11.97
N ASP A 81 7.80 -12.96 -12.09
CA ASP A 81 7.58 -14.42 -12.11
C ASP A 81 7.32 -15.02 -10.72
N GLY A 82 7.37 -14.21 -9.66
CA GLY A 82 7.13 -14.62 -8.28
C GLY A 82 8.37 -15.15 -7.54
N SER A 83 9.53 -15.22 -8.21
CA SER A 83 10.79 -15.60 -7.58
C SER A 83 11.49 -14.44 -6.90
N GLU A 84 12.40 -14.72 -5.97
CA GLU A 84 13.20 -13.71 -5.31
C GLU A 84 14.17 -13.05 -6.28
N MET A 85 14.42 -11.75 -6.09
CA MET A 85 15.39 -10.97 -6.85
C MET A 85 16.82 -11.42 -6.54
N THR A 86 17.65 -11.47 -7.57
CA THR A 86 19.09 -11.75 -7.49
C THR A 86 19.90 -10.46 -7.54
N ASP A 87 21.22 -10.54 -7.33
CA ASP A 87 22.13 -9.38 -7.42
C ASP A 87 22.15 -8.79 -8.86
N GLU A 88 22.03 -9.65 -9.86
CA GLU A 88 21.91 -9.23 -11.26
C GLU A 88 20.62 -8.43 -11.49
N ASP A 89 19.53 -8.85 -10.87
CA ASP A 89 18.26 -8.14 -10.96
C ASP A 89 18.35 -6.71 -10.38
N TRP A 90 19.08 -6.53 -9.29
CA TRP A 90 19.33 -5.21 -8.70
C TRP A 90 20.20 -4.31 -9.57
N SER A 91 21.07 -4.92 -10.37
CA SER A 91 21.96 -4.23 -11.30
C SER A 91 21.28 -3.86 -12.63
N ASP A 92 20.09 -4.40 -12.91
CA ASP A 92 19.35 -4.16 -14.16
C ASP A 92 18.73 -2.75 -14.18
N LYS A 93 19.40 -1.82 -14.89
CA LYS A 93 18.93 -0.44 -15.08
C LYS A 93 17.62 -0.34 -15.90
N GLY A 94 17.24 -1.39 -16.59
CA GLY A 94 16.00 -1.49 -17.39
C GLY A 94 14.78 -1.90 -16.57
N ARG A 95 14.96 -2.38 -15.36
CA ARG A 95 13.86 -2.85 -14.52
C ARG A 95 12.90 -1.71 -14.16
N ARG A 96 11.61 -1.97 -14.34
CA ARG A 96 10.53 -1.02 -14.11
C ARG A 96 9.40 -1.63 -13.27
N SER A 97 9.62 -2.83 -12.75
CA SER A 97 8.60 -3.53 -11.95
C SER A 97 9.25 -4.39 -10.89
N ILE A 98 8.70 -4.36 -9.68
CA ILE A 98 9.21 -5.04 -8.50
C ILE A 98 8.06 -5.37 -7.55
N GLY A 99 8.19 -6.45 -6.80
CA GLY A 99 7.31 -6.77 -5.68
C GLY A 99 8.06 -6.78 -4.36
N MET A 100 7.38 -6.44 -3.27
CA MET A 100 7.88 -6.47 -1.90
C MET A 100 6.93 -7.28 -1.04
N LEU A 101 7.34 -8.48 -0.65
CA LEU A 101 6.61 -9.34 0.27
C LEU A 101 7.08 -9.05 1.70
N MET A 102 6.17 -8.61 2.56
CA MET A 102 6.41 -8.28 3.96
C MET A 102 5.73 -9.29 4.86
N LEU A 103 6.50 -10.04 5.62
CA LEU A 103 5.99 -11.11 6.49
C LEU A 103 5.25 -10.52 7.69
N GLY A 104 3.94 -10.76 7.78
CA GLY A 104 3.09 -10.18 8.83
C GLY A 104 3.47 -10.60 10.24
N GLN A 105 3.99 -11.82 10.41
CA GLN A 105 4.49 -12.32 11.70
C GLN A 105 5.77 -11.60 12.16
N ALA A 106 6.47 -10.91 11.27
CA ALA A 106 7.66 -10.12 11.59
C ALA A 106 7.32 -8.70 12.06
N ALA A 107 6.05 -8.36 12.28
CA ALA A 107 5.66 -7.11 12.93
C ALA A 107 6.24 -7.08 14.36
N ASP A 108 6.89 -5.98 14.71
CA ASP A 108 7.54 -5.77 16.01
C ASP A 108 6.73 -4.84 16.93
N GLU A 109 5.49 -4.58 16.58
CA GLU A 109 4.54 -3.87 17.44
C GLU A 109 4.06 -4.74 18.59
N VAL A 110 3.84 -4.09 19.71
CA VAL A 110 3.17 -4.69 20.86
C VAL A 110 1.88 -3.92 21.14
N ASP A 111 0.84 -4.65 21.53
CA ASP A 111 -0.41 -4.04 21.96
C ASP A 111 -0.24 -3.35 23.33
N VAL A 112 -1.28 -2.67 23.80
CA VAL A 112 -1.30 -1.99 25.11
C VAL A 112 -1.07 -2.95 26.30
N ARG A 113 -1.15 -4.26 26.08
CA ARG A 113 -0.90 -5.32 27.07
C ARG A 113 0.47 -5.97 26.89
N GLY A 114 1.34 -5.44 26.02
CA GLY A 114 2.67 -5.97 25.75
C GLY A 114 2.68 -7.26 24.89
N ARG A 115 1.55 -7.65 24.29
CA ARG A 115 1.49 -8.84 23.43
C ARG A 115 1.92 -8.45 22.01
N SER A 116 2.72 -9.30 21.37
CA SER A 116 3.12 -9.10 19.97
C SER A 116 1.87 -8.96 19.06
N ALA A 117 1.79 -7.86 18.36
CA ALA A 117 0.79 -7.64 17.31
C ALA A 117 1.26 -8.34 16.05
N SER A 118 0.97 -9.62 15.92
CA SER A 118 1.16 -10.34 14.66
C SER A 118 0.18 -9.79 13.62
N GLY A 119 0.71 -9.39 12.47
CA GLY A 119 -0.08 -8.89 11.34
C GLY A 119 -0.28 -9.93 10.24
N GLU A 120 -1.09 -9.59 9.27
CA GLU A 120 -1.23 -10.36 8.03
C GLU A 120 -0.06 -10.02 7.08
N THR A 121 0.37 -10.99 6.29
CA THR A 121 1.44 -10.79 5.31
C THR A 121 0.95 -9.91 4.16
N LEU A 122 1.75 -8.93 3.78
CA LEU A 122 1.43 -8.00 2.69
C LEU A 122 2.37 -8.20 1.51
N LEU A 123 1.83 -8.05 0.31
CA LEU A 123 2.58 -8.03 -0.94
C LEU A 123 2.28 -6.72 -1.68
N LEU A 124 3.27 -5.84 -1.74
CA LEU A 124 3.23 -4.63 -2.54
C LEU A 124 3.84 -4.90 -3.91
N LEU A 125 3.08 -4.68 -4.97
CA LEU A 125 3.52 -4.80 -6.35
C LEU A 125 3.57 -3.40 -6.99
N LEU A 126 4.68 -3.09 -7.64
CA LEU A 126 4.95 -1.81 -8.28
C LEU A 126 5.23 -2.01 -9.76
N ASN A 127 4.59 -1.22 -10.61
CA ASN A 127 4.83 -1.20 -12.05
C ASN A 127 5.02 0.24 -12.55
N ALA A 128 6.26 0.64 -12.77
CA ALA A 128 6.63 1.93 -13.35
C ALA A 128 6.81 1.88 -14.88
N SER A 129 6.42 0.76 -15.51
CA SER A 129 6.51 0.64 -16.97
C SER A 129 5.28 1.24 -17.66
N VAL A 130 5.43 1.60 -18.93
CA VAL A 130 4.33 2.07 -19.79
C VAL A 130 3.38 0.95 -20.25
N ARG A 131 3.68 -0.30 -19.90
CA ARG A 131 2.86 -1.49 -20.23
C ARG A 131 2.42 -2.20 -18.96
N SER A 132 1.29 -2.85 -19.03
CA SER A 132 0.86 -3.77 -17.97
C SER A 132 1.87 -4.91 -17.79
N ARG A 133 2.02 -5.40 -16.57
CA ARG A 133 2.91 -6.52 -16.21
C ARG A 133 2.13 -7.62 -15.53
N SER A 134 2.38 -8.85 -15.95
CA SER A 134 1.86 -10.02 -15.26
C SER A 134 2.75 -10.34 -14.07
N TYR A 135 2.13 -10.60 -12.93
CA TYR A 135 2.80 -11.05 -11.72
C TYR A 135 2.27 -12.41 -11.31
N THR A 136 3.17 -13.34 -11.08
CA THR A 136 2.87 -14.61 -10.41
C THR A 136 2.92 -14.39 -8.90
N LEU A 137 1.82 -14.70 -8.21
CA LEU A 137 1.76 -14.57 -6.76
C LEU A 137 2.62 -15.66 -6.08
N PRO A 138 3.43 -15.30 -5.07
CA PRO A 138 4.23 -16.26 -4.35
C PRO A 138 3.34 -17.28 -3.63
N ARG A 139 3.81 -18.53 -3.57
CA ARG A 139 3.18 -19.56 -2.75
C ARG A 139 3.51 -19.29 -1.30
N MET A 140 2.48 -19.19 -0.48
CA MET A 140 2.62 -19.02 0.96
C MET A 140 2.62 -20.38 1.65
N GLU A 141 3.46 -20.53 2.69
CA GLU A 141 3.50 -21.76 3.50
C GLU A 141 2.22 -21.97 4.30
N LEU A 142 1.66 -20.88 4.82
CA LEU A 142 0.40 -20.92 5.54
C LEU A 142 -0.79 -20.90 4.57
N PRO A 143 -1.81 -21.71 4.82
CA PRO A 143 -3.02 -21.69 4.00
C PRO A 143 -3.71 -20.35 4.12
N GLY A 144 -4.16 -19.81 3.00
CA GLY A 144 -4.83 -18.51 2.99
C GLY A 144 -5.19 -18.07 1.58
N ARG A 145 -5.66 -16.83 1.49
CA ARG A 145 -6.06 -16.22 0.22
C ARG A 145 -5.53 -14.81 0.13
N TRP A 146 -5.15 -14.41 -1.07
CA TRP A 146 -4.81 -13.04 -1.37
C TRP A 146 -6.07 -12.19 -1.53
N GLU A 147 -6.04 -11.01 -0.94
CA GLU A 147 -7.10 -10.03 -0.99
C GLU A 147 -6.51 -8.68 -1.42
N GLU A 148 -7.15 -8.00 -2.35
CA GLU A 148 -6.75 -6.66 -2.80
C GLU A 148 -7.09 -5.66 -1.69
N VAL A 149 -6.09 -4.92 -1.20
CA VAL A 149 -6.23 -3.94 -0.12
C VAL A 149 -6.17 -2.51 -0.65
N LEU A 150 -5.35 -2.29 -1.68
CA LEU A 150 -5.19 -1.01 -2.35
C LEU A 150 -4.83 -1.26 -3.82
N ASN A 151 -5.42 -0.48 -4.73
CA ASN A 151 -5.08 -0.52 -6.15
C ASN A 151 -5.16 0.88 -6.74
N THR A 152 -4.02 1.47 -7.11
CA THR A 152 -3.99 2.85 -7.62
C THR A 152 -4.52 3.01 -9.04
N ALA A 153 -4.70 1.89 -9.77
CA ALA A 153 -5.28 1.90 -11.12
C ALA A 153 -6.81 1.88 -11.13
N LYS A 154 -7.44 1.74 -9.96
CA LYS A 154 -8.91 1.60 -9.86
C LYS A 154 -9.42 2.36 -8.64
N PRO A 155 -10.57 3.04 -8.75
CA PRO A 155 -11.20 3.62 -7.57
C PRO A 155 -11.63 2.51 -6.59
N GLY A 156 -11.59 2.85 -5.28
CA GLY A 156 -12.13 1.97 -4.24
C GLY A 156 -13.66 1.81 -4.32
N PRO A 157 -14.26 0.99 -3.49
CA PRO A 157 -13.61 0.20 -2.45
C PRO A 157 -12.88 -1.03 -3.00
N TRP A 158 -11.78 -1.37 -2.38
CA TRP A 158 -11.02 -2.59 -2.68
C TRP A 158 -11.57 -3.77 -1.85
N ASN A 159 -10.80 -4.70 -1.35
CA ASN A 159 -11.23 -5.91 -0.61
C ASN A 159 -11.80 -7.01 -1.53
N ARG A 160 -11.24 -7.15 -2.71
CA ARG A 160 -11.58 -8.22 -3.64
C ARG A 160 -10.65 -9.41 -3.45
N LEU A 161 -11.21 -10.60 -3.38
CA LEU A 161 -10.45 -11.84 -3.38
C LEU A 161 -9.77 -12.03 -4.73
N VAL A 162 -8.46 -12.27 -4.69
CA VAL A 162 -7.67 -12.65 -5.86
C VAL A 162 -7.76 -14.16 -6.03
N ARG A 163 -8.33 -14.60 -7.13
CA ARG A 163 -8.59 -16.03 -7.40
C ARG A 163 -7.51 -16.68 -8.27
N ASN A 164 -6.78 -15.88 -9.02
CA ASN A 164 -5.79 -16.36 -9.96
C ASN A 164 -4.40 -16.29 -9.37
N ALA A 165 -3.57 -17.30 -9.65
CA ALA A 165 -2.16 -17.28 -9.28
C ALA A 165 -1.35 -16.25 -10.06
N VAL A 166 -1.84 -15.83 -11.23
CA VAL A 166 -1.23 -14.77 -12.06
C VAL A 166 -2.20 -13.61 -12.15
N ILE A 167 -1.72 -12.42 -11.90
CA ILE A 167 -2.47 -11.17 -11.95
C ILE A 167 -1.80 -10.18 -12.90
N SER A 168 -2.60 -9.32 -13.52
CA SER A 168 -2.10 -8.23 -14.37
C SER A 168 -2.09 -6.92 -13.60
N LEU A 169 -0.93 -6.30 -13.45
CA LEU A 169 -0.75 -4.99 -12.86
C LEU A 169 -0.67 -3.94 -13.98
N THR A 170 -1.55 -2.98 -13.94
CA THR A 170 -1.65 -1.88 -14.93
C THR A 170 -0.34 -1.08 -14.99
N SER A 171 -0.08 -0.42 -16.12
CA SER A 171 1.03 0.54 -16.26
C SER A 171 0.94 1.65 -15.20
N HIS A 172 2.10 2.14 -14.73
CA HIS A 172 2.19 3.24 -13.77
C HIS A 172 1.27 3.09 -12.55
N SER A 173 1.23 1.88 -11.97
CA SER A 173 0.36 1.62 -10.82
C SER A 173 1.03 0.77 -9.75
N CYS A 174 0.43 0.79 -8.56
CA CYS A 174 0.74 -0.12 -7.48
C CYS A 174 -0.51 -0.87 -7.00
N LEU A 175 -0.27 -2.07 -6.52
CA LEU A 175 -1.27 -2.96 -5.95
C LEU A 175 -0.74 -3.50 -4.64
N LEU A 176 -1.48 -3.31 -3.55
CA LEU A 176 -1.21 -3.92 -2.27
C LEU A 176 -2.18 -5.07 -2.05
N LEU A 177 -1.64 -6.24 -1.85
CA LEU A 177 -2.36 -7.45 -1.51
C LEU A 177 -2.08 -7.84 -0.06
N ARG A 178 -3.06 -8.48 0.56
CA ARG A 178 -2.98 -9.06 1.89
C ARG A 178 -3.24 -10.55 1.81
N HIS A 179 -2.37 -11.34 2.43
CA HIS A 179 -2.59 -12.77 2.61
C HIS A 179 -3.27 -13.01 3.95
N SER A 180 -4.49 -13.53 3.91
CA SER A 180 -5.31 -13.77 5.09
C SER A 180 -5.74 -15.24 5.17
N GLU A 181 -5.55 -15.86 6.33
CA GLU A 181 -6.03 -17.23 6.60
C GLU A 181 -7.56 -17.29 6.70
N ARG A 182 -8.18 -16.17 7.08
CA ARG A 182 -9.64 -16.09 7.23
C ARG A 182 -10.21 -15.02 6.30
N VAL A 183 -11.15 -15.42 5.47
CA VAL A 183 -12.03 -14.46 4.81
C VAL A 183 -12.84 -13.78 5.92
N LYS A 184 -12.40 -12.60 6.36
CA LYS A 184 -13.23 -11.76 7.21
C LYS A 184 -14.42 -11.32 6.35
N THR A 185 -15.56 -11.96 6.53
CA THR A 185 -16.85 -11.46 6.06
C THR A 185 -17.23 -10.25 6.91
N SER A 186 -16.44 -9.17 6.82
CA SER A 186 -16.77 -7.91 7.46
C SER A 186 -17.33 -6.96 6.42
N ARG A 187 -18.63 -6.98 6.26
CA ARG A 187 -19.40 -5.84 5.76
C ARG A 187 -19.37 -4.73 6.83
N ARG A 188 -18.27 -4.08 7.03
CA ARG A 188 -18.30 -2.74 7.62
C ARG A 188 -18.44 -1.77 6.46
N ALA A 189 -19.69 -1.44 6.14
CA ALA A 189 -19.98 -0.33 5.27
C ALA A 189 -19.30 0.91 5.86
N LEU A 190 -18.37 1.50 5.11
CA LEU A 190 -17.85 2.81 5.42
C LEU A 190 -19.03 3.79 5.44
N PRO A 191 -19.05 4.77 6.37
CA PRO A 191 -20.12 5.77 6.39
C PRO A 191 -20.20 6.44 5.03
N GLY A 192 -21.42 6.50 4.50
CA GLY A 192 -21.72 7.05 3.21
C GLY A 192 -21.20 8.48 3.05
N ARG A 193 -20.96 8.84 1.80
CA ARG A 193 -20.68 10.21 1.35
C ARG A 193 -21.68 11.16 2.02
N PRO A 194 -21.26 12.23 2.69
CA PRO A 194 -22.23 13.25 3.14
C PRO A 194 -22.93 13.80 1.91
N GLU A 195 -24.26 13.64 1.85
CA GLU A 195 -25.07 14.27 0.83
C GLU A 195 -24.88 15.78 0.94
N GLY A 196 -24.40 16.37 -0.14
CA GLY A 196 -24.16 17.81 -0.23
C GLY A 196 -25.44 18.56 0.07
N ARG A 197 -25.43 19.37 1.11
CA ARG A 197 -26.44 20.43 1.26
C ARG A 197 -26.21 21.43 0.12
N ARG A 198 -27.26 21.61 -0.65
CA ARG A 198 -27.39 22.67 -1.63
C ARG A 198 -27.32 24.02 -0.95
#